data_a8a9b3cebabc458bae187cd77a227385
#
_entry.id   a8a9b3cebabc458bae187cd77a227385
#
_cell.length_a   1.000
_cell.length_b   1.000
_cell.length_c   1.000
_cell.angle_alpha   90.00
_cell.angle_beta   90.00
_cell.angle_gamma   90.00
#
_symmetry.space_group_name_H-M   'P 1'
#
loop_
_entity.id
_entity.type
_entity.pdbx_description
1 polymer ?
#
loop_
_entity_poly.entity_id
_entity_poly.type
_entity_poly.pdbx_seq_one_letter_code
_entity_poly.pdbx_strand_id
1 'polypeptide(L)'
;MTQELDIEKELAEILSESISAPFLFIGSGFSRRYLDLPDWKGLLTKFSTSMPFDSYLGTSGNDYPSAALALAGDFAAEWWKSNKDKPEIYQSKNWIHAIETPLKYEISQYFNNIEIEPKISDNPELKELLSSEVVIDGIITTNWDRLLETIFPKLNVYVGQSDLFFRNPQSIGEIFKIHGCCSNFSSLVLTKNDYENFNSKNAYLAAKLLSIFLENPVIFIGYSITDTNITDLLGLIADMMESQEQLERLAKNLIFVTRPDDEKDQLESVLMTVGSKKLYFTHIRTHDYSKIYKALQHSERKIPVHLLRALKEQIYNIVKTTEDADRRIAVKDFDEATAENSELEFVVGVGVAQNESGERIGLNGVNSWDILKDIILDHLPFSDSDILTQVLPELSKQNRTYLPVQKYGKANPTYQTETNIQSTLRELLGFDIEHYKKKIPTSVIRQFDKAWTFEEIIGLEKVGESECSLNKRIDFLALWLINNPTQQNCDLLKQSYLSTEFDNLKSKGDASTFRRLICILDQIENKIL
;
A
#
# COMPACT_ATOMS: atom_id res chain seq x y z
N MET A 1 43.50 17.37 -14.35
CA MET A 1 42.80 16.17 -13.88
C MET A 1 41.37 16.35 -14.32
N THR A 2 40.94 15.71 -15.38
CA THR A 2 39.50 15.66 -15.76
C THR A 2 38.81 14.87 -14.66
N GLN A 3 37.91 15.49 -13.94
CA GLN A 3 37.07 14.84 -12.95
C GLN A 3 36.32 13.72 -13.70
N GLU A 4 36.45 12.49 -13.25
CA GLU A 4 35.71 11.35 -13.80
C GLU A 4 34.23 11.61 -13.55
N LEU A 5 33.39 11.42 -14.57
CA LEU A 5 31.96 11.67 -14.49
C LEU A 5 31.32 10.64 -13.54
N ASP A 6 30.71 11.13 -12.48
CA ASP A 6 29.98 10.32 -11.49
C ASP A 6 28.49 10.31 -11.82
N ILE A 7 28.06 9.31 -12.61
CA ILE A 7 26.67 9.15 -13.04
C ILE A 7 25.71 9.02 -11.87
N GLU A 8 26.10 8.32 -10.79
CA GLU A 8 25.25 8.13 -9.61
C GLU A 8 24.91 9.47 -8.98
N LYS A 9 25.94 10.29 -8.74
CA LYS A 9 25.77 11.62 -8.14
C LYS A 9 24.98 12.57 -9.03
N GLU A 10 25.35 12.67 -10.32
CA GLU A 10 24.69 13.57 -11.27
C GLU A 10 23.20 13.22 -11.44
N LEU A 11 22.86 11.92 -11.56
CA LEU A 11 21.48 11.49 -11.65
C LEU A 11 20.72 11.76 -10.34
N ALA A 12 21.34 11.51 -9.18
CA ALA A 12 20.72 11.82 -7.89
C ALA A 12 20.41 13.31 -7.74
N GLU A 13 21.31 14.20 -8.21
CA GLU A 13 21.09 15.65 -8.23
C GLU A 13 19.91 16.02 -9.14
N ILE A 14 19.84 15.47 -10.35
CA ILE A 14 18.71 15.68 -11.28
C ILE A 14 17.39 15.23 -10.63
N LEU A 15 17.36 14.06 -9.99
CA LEU A 15 16.14 13.54 -9.36
C LEU A 15 15.72 14.36 -8.13
N SER A 16 16.68 14.96 -7.41
CA SER A 16 16.41 15.79 -6.22
C SER A 16 15.70 17.12 -6.54
N GLU A 17 15.78 17.59 -7.80
CA GLU A 17 15.03 18.77 -8.25
C GLU A 17 13.50 18.53 -8.34
N SER A 18 13.07 17.26 -8.34
CA SER A 18 11.66 16.89 -8.41
C SER A 18 11.08 16.55 -7.04
N ILE A 19 9.87 17.01 -6.77
CA ILE A 19 9.09 16.65 -5.57
C ILE A 19 8.62 15.19 -5.65
N SER A 20 8.32 14.71 -6.88
CA SER A 20 7.83 13.36 -7.13
C SER A 20 8.98 12.39 -7.36
N ALA A 21 8.83 11.14 -6.91
CA ALA A 21 9.80 10.10 -7.25
C ALA A 21 9.68 9.69 -8.73
N PRO A 22 10.76 9.14 -9.31
CA PRO A 22 10.76 8.79 -10.72
C PRO A 22 9.85 7.60 -11.02
N PHE A 23 9.32 7.58 -12.25
CA PHE A 23 8.80 6.40 -12.91
C PHE A 23 9.90 5.73 -13.73
N LEU A 24 9.94 4.41 -13.72
CA LEU A 24 10.76 3.64 -14.65
C LEU A 24 9.95 3.28 -15.89
N PHE A 25 10.42 3.63 -17.07
CA PHE A 25 9.83 3.19 -18.34
C PHE A 25 10.72 2.09 -18.93
N ILE A 26 10.28 0.82 -18.76
CA ILE A 26 11.12 -0.36 -19.00
C ILE A 26 10.79 -1.02 -20.33
N GLY A 27 11.79 -1.14 -21.20
CA GLY A 27 11.70 -1.80 -22.51
C GLY A 27 12.35 -3.17 -22.55
N SER A 28 12.25 -3.82 -23.72
CA SER A 28 12.74 -5.18 -23.96
C SER A 28 14.23 -5.37 -23.71
N GLY A 29 15.03 -4.32 -23.87
CA GLY A 29 16.47 -4.34 -23.56
C GLY A 29 16.80 -4.65 -22.12
N PHE A 30 15.92 -4.30 -21.18
CA PHE A 30 16.06 -4.65 -19.77
C PHE A 30 15.93 -6.17 -19.57
N SER A 31 14.87 -6.77 -20.08
CA SER A 31 14.66 -8.22 -19.97
C SER A 31 15.73 -9.03 -20.75
N ARG A 32 16.20 -8.50 -21.88
CA ARG A 32 17.34 -9.09 -22.62
C ARG A 32 18.63 -9.08 -21.78
N ARG A 33 18.87 -8.00 -21.03
CA ARG A 33 20.07 -7.88 -20.17
C ARG A 33 20.08 -8.90 -19.05
N TYR A 34 18.95 -9.12 -18.39
CA TYR A 34 18.89 -9.90 -17.15
C TYR A 34 18.34 -11.32 -17.33
N LEU A 35 17.56 -11.58 -18.37
CA LEU A 35 16.97 -12.90 -18.65
C LEU A 35 17.56 -13.57 -19.91
N ASP A 36 18.49 -12.93 -20.63
CA ASP A 36 19.04 -13.42 -21.90
C ASP A 36 17.95 -13.68 -22.96
N LEU A 37 16.91 -12.85 -22.96
CA LEU A 37 15.81 -12.99 -23.90
C LEU A 37 16.21 -12.55 -25.32
N PRO A 38 15.62 -13.14 -26.36
CA PRO A 38 15.81 -12.67 -27.71
C PRO A 38 15.19 -11.27 -27.93
N ASP A 39 15.66 -10.57 -28.95
CA ASP A 39 14.94 -9.44 -29.51
C ASP A 39 13.69 -9.91 -30.27
N TRP A 40 12.92 -8.96 -30.81
CA TRP A 40 11.71 -9.26 -31.58
C TRP A 40 11.97 -10.21 -32.75
N LYS A 41 13.05 -9.95 -33.50
CA LYS A 41 13.43 -10.83 -34.61
C LYS A 41 13.74 -12.24 -34.13
N GLY A 42 14.57 -12.36 -33.13
CA GLY A 42 14.96 -13.64 -32.53
C GLY A 42 13.77 -14.40 -31.94
N LEU A 43 12.84 -13.71 -31.27
CA LEU A 43 11.62 -14.31 -30.74
C LEU A 43 10.74 -14.86 -31.87
N LEU A 44 10.39 -14.06 -32.88
CA LEU A 44 9.53 -14.48 -33.97
C LEU A 44 10.18 -15.57 -34.85
N THR A 45 11.51 -15.53 -34.97
CA THR A 45 12.27 -16.61 -35.66
C THR A 45 12.06 -17.98 -34.98
N LYS A 46 11.93 -18.03 -33.65
CA LYS A 46 11.66 -19.29 -32.92
C LYS A 46 10.33 -19.95 -33.30
N PHE A 47 9.35 -19.13 -33.71
CA PHE A 47 8.01 -19.59 -34.08
C PHE A 47 7.81 -19.70 -35.60
N SER A 48 8.83 -19.37 -36.39
CA SER A 48 8.80 -19.42 -37.86
C SER A 48 9.09 -20.85 -38.32
N THR A 49 8.05 -21.65 -38.51
CA THR A 49 8.15 -23.06 -38.86
C THR A 49 8.09 -23.31 -40.37
N SER A 50 7.28 -22.55 -41.10
CA SER A 50 7.03 -22.79 -42.53
C SER A 50 8.07 -22.09 -43.43
N MET A 51 8.51 -20.89 -43.07
CA MET A 51 9.51 -20.11 -43.77
C MET A 51 10.41 -19.34 -42.78
N PRO A 52 11.64 -18.96 -43.17
CA PRO A 52 12.46 -18.07 -42.33
C PRO A 52 11.73 -16.75 -42.05
N PHE A 53 11.83 -16.22 -40.85
CA PHE A 53 11.16 -14.97 -40.45
C PHE A 53 11.52 -13.78 -41.36
N ASP A 54 12.73 -13.75 -41.90
CA ASP A 54 13.18 -12.72 -42.86
C ASP A 54 12.31 -12.69 -44.12
N SER A 55 11.66 -13.79 -44.53
CA SER A 55 10.72 -13.82 -45.64
C SER A 55 9.43 -13.04 -45.31
N TYR A 56 8.88 -13.25 -44.10
CA TYR A 56 7.71 -12.49 -43.65
C TYR A 56 8.04 -11.01 -43.49
N LEU A 57 9.22 -10.69 -42.94
CA LEU A 57 9.66 -9.32 -42.76
C LEU A 57 9.85 -8.59 -44.10
N GLY A 58 10.48 -9.24 -45.08
CA GLY A 58 10.67 -8.67 -46.45
C GLY A 58 9.36 -8.41 -47.16
N THR A 59 8.39 -9.33 -47.07
CA THR A 59 7.07 -9.14 -47.72
C THR A 59 6.19 -8.11 -47.01
N SER A 60 6.51 -7.80 -45.76
CA SER A 60 5.79 -6.83 -44.92
C SER A 60 6.46 -5.43 -44.90
N GLY A 61 7.39 -5.16 -45.81
CA GLY A 61 8.06 -3.85 -45.90
C GLY A 61 8.94 -3.51 -44.67
N ASN A 62 9.51 -4.51 -44.04
CA ASN A 62 10.25 -4.43 -42.76
C ASN A 62 9.43 -3.98 -41.54
N ASP A 63 8.10 -4.05 -41.62
CA ASP A 63 7.20 -3.79 -40.50
C ASP A 63 6.99 -5.07 -39.65
N TYR A 64 7.51 -5.07 -38.42
CA TYR A 64 7.45 -6.23 -37.54
C TYR A 64 6.03 -6.66 -37.15
N PRO A 65 5.10 -5.75 -36.80
CA PRO A 65 3.72 -6.12 -36.52
C PRO A 65 3.00 -6.77 -37.72
N SER A 66 3.23 -6.30 -38.93
CA SER A 66 2.67 -6.90 -40.15
C SER A 66 3.30 -8.27 -40.44
N ALA A 67 4.61 -8.39 -40.28
CA ALA A 67 5.31 -9.67 -40.40
C ALA A 67 4.81 -10.71 -39.36
N ALA A 68 4.57 -10.29 -38.12
CA ALA A 68 3.99 -11.13 -37.08
C ALA A 68 2.57 -11.61 -37.42
N LEU A 69 1.75 -10.76 -38.06
CA LEU A 69 0.41 -11.13 -38.52
C LEU A 69 0.49 -12.18 -39.64
N ALA A 70 1.38 -11.99 -40.61
CA ALA A 70 1.59 -12.96 -41.69
C ALA A 70 2.11 -14.30 -41.17
N LEU A 71 3.09 -14.29 -40.25
CA LEU A 71 3.59 -15.48 -39.56
C LEU A 71 2.46 -16.17 -38.78
N ALA A 72 1.60 -15.43 -38.08
CA ALA A 72 0.51 -15.99 -37.30
C ALA A 72 -0.47 -16.81 -38.13
N GLY A 73 -0.69 -16.45 -39.40
CA GLY A 73 -1.52 -17.21 -40.33
C GLY A 73 -0.97 -18.61 -40.62
N ASP A 74 0.30 -18.69 -41.01
CA ASP A 74 0.96 -19.96 -41.29
C ASP A 74 1.14 -20.80 -40.02
N PHE A 75 1.53 -20.15 -38.91
CA PHE A 75 1.67 -20.80 -37.61
C PHE A 75 0.36 -21.44 -37.13
N ALA A 76 -0.76 -20.72 -37.24
CA ALA A 76 -2.06 -21.23 -36.85
C ALA A 76 -2.45 -22.48 -37.63
N ALA A 77 -2.18 -22.53 -38.94
CA ALA A 77 -2.48 -23.65 -39.78
C ALA A 77 -1.75 -24.95 -39.31
N GLU A 78 -0.48 -24.82 -38.92
CA GLU A 78 0.29 -25.95 -38.37
C GLU A 78 -0.11 -26.28 -36.94
N TRP A 79 -0.35 -25.27 -36.11
CA TRP A 79 -0.74 -25.43 -34.70
C TRP A 79 -2.02 -26.24 -34.55
N TRP A 80 -3.05 -25.97 -35.38
CA TRP A 80 -4.32 -26.67 -35.35
C TRP A 80 -4.18 -28.14 -35.74
N LYS A 81 -3.28 -28.48 -36.64
CA LYS A 81 -3.01 -29.91 -36.98
C LYS A 81 -2.51 -30.69 -35.76
N SER A 82 -1.67 -30.07 -34.96
CA SER A 82 -1.04 -30.71 -33.79
C SER A 82 -1.88 -30.67 -32.52
N ASN A 83 -2.82 -29.72 -32.38
CA ASN A 83 -3.57 -29.48 -31.17
C ASN A 83 -5.09 -29.67 -31.28
N LYS A 84 -5.59 -30.21 -32.43
CA LYS A 84 -7.02 -30.43 -32.64
C LYS A 84 -7.69 -31.31 -31.57
N ASP A 85 -6.93 -32.20 -30.94
CA ASP A 85 -7.38 -33.17 -29.94
C ASP A 85 -7.10 -32.71 -28.49
N LYS A 86 -6.76 -31.43 -28.30
CA LYS A 86 -6.49 -30.77 -26.99
C LYS A 86 -7.47 -29.65 -26.71
N PRO A 87 -8.78 -29.97 -26.53
CA PRO A 87 -9.81 -28.93 -26.37
C PRO A 87 -9.60 -28.05 -25.11
N GLU A 88 -8.91 -28.56 -24.08
CA GLU A 88 -8.58 -27.82 -22.85
C GLU A 88 -7.82 -26.52 -23.12
N ILE A 89 -7.05 -26.44 -24.22
CA ILE A 89 -6.28 -25.27 -24.60
C ILE A 89 -7.21 -24.21 -25.16
N TYR A 90 -8.02 -24.54 -26.18
CA TYR A 90 -8.81 -23.56 -26.95
C TYR A 90 -10.26 -23.40 -26.47
N GLN A 91 -10.69 -24.14 -25.46
CA GLN A 91 -11.96 -23.93 -24.74
C GLN A 91 -11.78 -23.08 -23.47
N SER A 92 -10.58 -22.59 -23.18
CA SER A 92 -10.34 -21.70 -22.07
C SER A 92 -11.10 -20.38 -22.24
N LYS A 93 -11.51 -19.75 -21.12
CA LYS A 93 -12.21 -18.45 -21.13
C LYS A 93 -11.44 -17.32 -21.80
N ASN A 94 -10.11 -17.43 -21.85
CA ASN A 94 -9.22 -16.43 -22.44
C ASN A 94 -8.97 -16.67 -23.92
N TRP A 95 -9.51 -17.76 -24.52
CA TRP A 95 -9.32 -18.04 -25.91
C TRP A 95 -10.19 -17.13 -26.78
N ILE A 96 -9.55 -16.38 -27.66
CA ILE A 96 -10.21 -15.56 -28.67
C ILE A 96 -10.05 -16.27 -30.02
N HIS A 97 -11.13 -16.43 -30.76
CA HIS A 97 -11.09 -17.07 -32.09
C HIS A 97 -10.57 -16.08 -33.15
N ALA A 98 -9.26 -15.80 -33.09
CA ALA A 98 -8.52 -14.99 -34.03
C ALA A 98 -7.32 -15.76 -34.56
N ILE A 99 -6.83 -15.37 -35.72
CA ILE A 99 -5.74 -16.07 -36.42
C ILE A 99 -4.42 -16.02 -35.64
N GLU A 100 -4.19 -14.95 -34.89
CA GLU A 100 -3.00 -14.72 -34.07
C GLU A 100 -3.04 -15.43 -32.71
N THR A 101 -4.17 -15.95 -32.27
CA THR A 101 -4.33 -16.53 -30.92
C THR A 101 -3.40 -17.72 -30.66
N PRO A 102 -3.24 -18.70 -31.56
CA PRO A 102 -2.29 -19.79 -31.36
C PRO A 102 -0.85 -19.31 -31.15
N LEU A 103 -0.40 -18.34 -31.93
CA LEU A 103 0.94 -17.78 -31.82
C LEU A 103 1.12 -17.03 -30.47
N LYS A 104 0.16 -16.22 -30.07
CA LYS A 104 0.18 -15.52 -28.77
C LYS A 104 0.18 -16.50 -27.61
N TYR A 105 -0.57 -17.58 -27.70
CA TYR A 105 -0.58 -18.64 -26.69
C TYR A 105 0.81 -19.27 -26.51
N GLU A 106 1.46 -19.67 -27.59
CA GLU A 106 2.78 -20.31 -27.52
C GLU A 106 3.88 -19.32 -27.08
N ILE A 107 3.82 -18.06 -27.51
CA ILE A 107 4.69 -16.99 -27.00
C ILE A 107 4.49 -16.82 -25.50
N SER A 108 3.25 -16.83 -25.04
CA SER A 108 2.93 -16.73 -23.61
C SER A 108 3.51 -17.89 -22.82
N GLN A 109 3.38 -19.14 -23.32
CA GLN A 109 4.00 -20.32 -22.70
C GLN A 109 5.53 -20.22 -22.66
N TYR A 110 6.15 -19.72 -23.73
CA TYR A 110 7.59 -19.50 -23.76
C TYR A 110 8.05 -18.57 -22.62
N PHE A 111 7.37 -17.43 -22.39
CA PHE A 111 7.70 -16.51 -21.32
C PHE A 111 7.36 -17.04 -19.92
N ASN A 112 6.25 -17.75 -19.77
CA ASN A 112 5.85 -18.33 -18.48
C ASN A 112 6.79 -19.43 -17.99
N ASN A 113 7.51 -20.10 -18.89
CA ASN A 113 8.46 -21.16 -18.57
C ASN A 113 9.88 -20.64 -18.25
N ILE A 114 10.08 -19.32 -18.21
CA ILE A 114 11.38 -18.74 -17.86
C ILE A 114 11.54 -18.76 -16.34
N GLU A 115 12.59 -19.38 -15.86
CA GLU A 115 13.00 -19.33 -14.46
C GLU A 115 13.68 -17.99 -14.18
N ILE A 116 12.98 -17.12 -13.44
CA ILE A 116 13.41 -15.73 -13.18
C ILE A 116 14.28 -15.64 -11.93
N GLU A 117 13.85 -16.26 -10.82
CA GLU A 117 14.49 -16.15 -9.50
C GLU A 117 15.99 -16.49 -9.49
N PRO A 118 16.48 -17.58 -10.14
CA PRO A 118 17.90 -17.87 -10.17
C PRO A 118 18.74 -16.80 -10.88
N LYS A 119 18.16 -16.15 -11.89
CA LYS A 119 18.84 -15.09 -12.65
C LYS A 119 18.93 -13.75 -11.92
N ILE A 120 17.97 -13.50 -11.02
CA ILE A 120 17.96 -12.28 -10.20
C ILE A 120 18.94 -12.38 -9.04
N SER A 121 18.96 -13.51 -8.33
CA SER A 121 19.71 -13.69 -7.09
C SER A 121 21.22 -13.49 -7.24
N ASP A 122 21.78 -13.83 -8.41
CA ASP A 122 23.21 -13.78 -8.68
C ASP A 122 23.67 -12.50 -9.40
N ASN A 123 22.73 -11.68 -9.88
CA ASN A 123 23.09 -10.48 -10.64
C ASN A 123 23.40 -9.28 -9.73
N PRO A 124 24.66 -8.75 -9.77
CA PRO A 124 25.07 -7.67 -8.87
C PRO A 124 24.32 -6.34 -9.13
N GLU A 125 23.95 -6.03 -10.38
CA GLU A 125 23.18 -4.81 -10.68
C GLU A 125 21.76 -4.91 -10.12
N LEU A 126 21.10 -6.07 -10.24
CA LEU A 126 19.76 -6.27 -9.72
C LEU A 126 19.73 -6.27 -8.19
N LYS A 127 20.82 -6.57 -7.49
CA LYS A 127 20.91 -6.43 -6.03
C LYS A 127 20.69 -4.98 -5.60
N GLU A 128 21.24 -4.02 -6.34
CA GLU A 128 21.01 -2.60 -6.07
C GLU A 128 19.55 -2.21 -6.31
N LEU A 129 18.93 -2.72 -7.36
CA LEU A 129 17.52 -2.47 -7.66
C LEU A 129 16.55 -3.16 -6.69
N LEU A 130 16.95 -4.29 -6.11
CA LEU A 130 16.18 -5.03 -5.08
C LEU A 130 16.30 -4.40 -3.69
N SER A 131 17.17 -3.41 -3.50
CA SER A 131 17.32 -2.71 -2.22
C SER A 131 15.98 -2.10 -1.79
N SER A 132 15.68 -2.20 -0.50
CA SER A 132 14.50 -1.55 0.09
C SER A 132 14.58 -0.03 0.08
N GLU A 133 15.76 0.52 -0.22
CA GLU A 133 16.03 1.95 -0.28
C GLU A 133 15.68 2.57 -1.65
N VAL A 134 15.45 1.74 -2.67
CA VAL A 134 15.05 2.23 -4.00
C VAL A 134 13.70 2.94 -3.94
N VAL A 135 13.68 4.17 -4.38
CA VAL A 135 12.50 5.04 -4.38
C VAL A 135 12.03 5.30 -5.80
N ILE A 136 10.87 4.73 -6.14
CA ILE A 136 10.14 4.95 -7.41
C ILE A 136 8.66 5.12 -7.13
N ASP A 137 7.95 5.89 -7.96
CA ASP A 137 6.49 5.99 -7.89
C ASP A 137 5.78 4.86 -8.62
N GLY A 138 6.39 4.34 -9.67
CA GLY A 138 5.84 3.21 -10.42
C GLY A 138 6.67 2.82 -11.63
N ILE A 139 6.14 1.88 -12.40
CA ILE A 139 6.79 1.33 -13.59
C ILE A 139 5.80 1.30 -14.75
N ILE A 140 6.26 1.70 -15.93
CA ILE A 140 5.55 1.53 -17.20
C ILE A 140 6.38 0.56 -18.04
N THR A 141 5.77 -0.43 -18.67
CA THR A 141 6.51 -1.38 -19.51
C THR A 141 5.70 -1.89 -20.69
N THR A 142 6.41 -2.13 -21.80
CA THR A 142 5.88 -2.89 -22.94
C THR A 142 6.26 -4.38 -22.88
N ASN A 143 7.02 -4.83 -21.86
CA ASN A 143 7.51 -6.20 -21.76
C ASN A 143 6.42 -7.15 -21.32
N TRP A 144 6.40 -8.33 -21.92
CA TRP A 144 5.42 -9.38 -21.63
C TRP A 144 5.81 -10.33 -20.50
N ASP A 145 7.14 -10.44 -20.21
CA ASP A 145 7.67 -11.30 -19.15
C ASP A 145 7.27 -10.81 -17.75
N ARG A 146 7.60 -11.59 -16.72
CA ARG A 146 7.25 -11.32 -15.32
C ARG A 146 8.44 -10.88 -14.46
N LEU A 147 9.51 -10.37 -15.08
CA LEU A 147 10.71 -9.95 -14.36
C LEU A 147 10.41 -8.82 -13.37
N LEU A 148 9.66 -7.81 -13.79
CA LEU A 148 9.35 -6.65 -12.96
C LEU A 148 8.44 -7.00 -11.77
N GLU A 149 7.50 -7.90 -11.96
CA GLU A 149 6.64 -8.41 -10.88
C GLU A 149 7.43 -9.20 -9.85
N THR A 150 8.49 -9.89 -10.28
CA THR A 150 9.40 -10.62 -9.38
C THR A 150 10.33 -9.66 -8.62
N ILE A 151 10.85 -8.63 -9.28
CA ILE A 151 11.70 -7.60 -8.65
C ILE A 151 10.89 -6.74 -7.67
N PHE A 152 9.65 -6.37 -8.02
CA PHE A 152 8.80 -5.46 -7.25
C PHE A 152 7.47 -6.11 -6.83
N PRO A 153 7.50 -7.14 -5.98
CA PRO A 153 6.31 -7.92 -5.63
C PRO A 153 5.24 -7.14 -4.84
N LYS A 154 5.61 -5.97 -4.31
CA LYS A 154 4.69 -5.09 -3.56
C LYS A 154 3.95 -4.09 -4.44
N LEU A 155 4.31 -3.96 -5.72
CA LEU A 155 3.62 -3.08 -6.64
C LEU A 155 2.40 -3.78 -7.27
N ASN A 156 1.33 -3.01 -7.49
CA ASN A 156 0.13 -3.54 -8.14
C ASN A 156 0.28 -3.56 -9.66
N VAL A 157 -0.04 -4.69 -10.29
CA VAL A 157 0.12 -4.89 -11.73
C VAL A 157 -1.19 -4.63 -12.46
N TYR A 158 -1.13 -3.80 -13.49
CA TYR A 158 -2.23 -3.49 -14.40
C TYR A 158 -1.84 -3.93 -15.82
N VAL A 159 -2.65 -4.81 -16.41
CA VAL A 159 -2.36 -5.42 -17.72
C VAL A 159 -3.29 -4.87 -18.78
N GLY A 160 -2.72 -4.15 -19.75
CA GLY A 160 -3.47 -3.55 -20.84
C GLY A 160 -4.40 -2.41 -20.40
N GLN A 161 -5.17 -1.89 -21.34
CA GLN A 161 -6.05 -0.75 -21.07
C GLN A 161 -7.29 -1.10 -20.23
N SER A 162 -7.79 -2.34 -20.33
CA SER A 162 -8.98 -2.75 -19.58
C SER A 162 -8.80 -2.66 -18.08
N ASP A 163 -7.65 -3.10 -17.56
CA ASP A 163 -7.36 -3.01 -16.14
C ASP A 163 -7.27 -1.55 -15.67
N LEU A 164 -6.74 -0.66 -16.50
CA LEU A 164 -6.64 0.76 -16.20
C LEU A 164 -8.02 1.43 -16.06
N PHE A 165 -9.02 1.00 -16.85
CA PHE A 165 -10.37 1.53 -16.75
C PHE A 165 -11.12 1.07 -15.50
N PHE A 166 -10.98 -0.20 -15.14
CA PHE A 166 -11.86 -0.82 -14.15
C PHE A 166 -11.27 -0.92 -12.74
N ARG A 167 -9.95 -0.82 -12.61
CA ARG A 167 -9.26 -0.99 -11.32
C ARG A 167 -8.85 0.33 -10.64
N ASN A 168 -9.18 1.48 -11.24
CA ASN A 168 -8.91 2.82 -10.68
C ASN A 168 -7.46 3.01 -10.20
N PRO A 169 -6.46 3.00 -11.09
CA PRO A 169 -5.06 3.14 -10.72
C PRO A 169 -4.79 4.50 -10.05
N GLN A 170 -3.96 4.48 -9.02
CA GLN A 170 -3.66 5.64 -8.19
C GLN A 170 -2.41 6.43 -8.66
N SER A 171 -1.68 5.92 -9.66
CA SER A 171 -0.38 6.42 -10.14
C SER A 171 0.74 6.39 -9.09
N ILE A 172 0.61 5.52 -8.11
CA ILE A 172 1.60 5.33 -7.04
C ILE A 172 1.67 3.85 -6.70
N GLY A 173 2.87 3.26 -6.74
CA GLY A 173 3.10 1.86 -6.41
C GLY A 173 2.49 0.89 -7.43
N GLU A 174 2.63 1.17 -8.72
CA GLU A 174 1.97 0.45 -9.81
C GLU A 174 2.92 0.05 -10.92
N ILE A 175 2.65 -1.09 -11.55
CA ILE A 175 3.28 -1.55 -12.78
C ILE A 175 2.24 -1.54 -13.89
N PHE A 176 2.44 -0.70 -14.89
CA PHE A 176 1.59 -0.61 -16.07
C PHE A 176 2.18 -1.42 -17.22
N LYS A 177 1.65 -2.61 -17.51
CA LYS A 177 2.04 -3.46 -18.64
C LYS A 177 1.18 -3.10 -19.86
N ILE A 178 1.58 -2.03 -20.57
CA ILE A 178 0.75 -1.41 -21.58
C ILE A 178 0.55 -2.26 -22.85
N HIS A 179 1.48 -3.17 -23.16
CA HIS A 179 1.37 -4.11 -24.29
C HIS A 179 0.97 -5.54 -23.88
N GLY A 180 0.40 -5.68 -22.66
CA GLY A 180 -0.03 -6.99 -22.18
C GLY A 180 0.99 -7.74 -21.34
N CYS A 181 0.65 -8.96 -20.93
CA CYS A 181 1.46 -9.81 -20.07
C CYS A 181 1.31 -11.29 -20.50
N CYS A 182 2.39 -12.05 -20.37
CA CYS A 182 2.37 -13.51 -20.66
C CYS A 182 1.43 -14.29 -19.74
N SER A 183 1.01 -13.75 -18.60
CA SER A 183 -0.02 -14.37 -17.76
C SER A 183 -1.41 -14.41 -18.42
N ASN A 184 -1.63 -13.55 -19.43
CA ASN A 184 -2.85 -13.51 -20.23
C ASN A 184 -2.49 -13.32 -21.70
N PHE A 185 -2.36 -14.41 -22.46
CA PHE A 185 -1.96 -14.38 -23.86
C PHE A 185 -2.85 -13.51 -24.75
N SER A 186 -4.14 -13.37 -24.43
CA SER A 186 -5.05 -12.52 -25.20
C SER A 186 -4.77 -11.02 -25.04
N SER A 187 -4.01 -10.63 -24.02
CA SER A 187 -3.63 -9.24 -23.79
C SER A 187 -2.41 -8.79 -24.62
N LEU A 188 -1.66 -9.72 -25.25
CA LEU A 188 -0.42 -9.41 -25.93
C LEU A 188 -0.66 -8.54 -27.17
N VAL A 189 0.02 -7.39 -27.24
CA VAL A 189 0.06 -6.52 -28.41
C VAL A 189 1.24 -6.96 -29.29
N LEU A 190 0.98 -7.75 -30.32
CA LEU A 190 1.98 -8.44 -31.14
C LEU A 190 1.84 -8.12 -32.63
N THR A 191 0.63 -8.26 -33.17
CA THR A 191 0.35 -8.16 -34.61
C THR A 191 -0.12 -6.76 -34.99
N LYS A 192 -0.12 -6.47 -36.29
CA LYS A 192 -0.66 -5.21 -36.82
C LYS A 192 -2.08 -4.93 -36.32
N ASN A 193 -2.95 -5.93 -36.28
CA ASN A 193 -4.31 -5.79 -35.76
C ASN A 193 -4.32 -5.37 -34.29
N ASP A 194 -3.39 -5.90 -33.48
CA ASP A 194 -3.27 -5.52 -32.08
C ASP A 194 -2.85 -4.06 -31.92
N TYR A 195 -1.87 -3.61 -32.70
CA TYR A 195 -1.41 -2.21 -32.68
C TYR A 195 -2.50 -1.24 -33.16
N GLU A 196 -3.26 -1.59 -34.21
CA GLU A 196 -4.39 -0.80 -34.67
C GLU A 196 -5.48 -0.69 -33.57
N ASN A 197 -5.82 -1.81 -32.92
CA ASN A 197 -6.75 -1.82 -31.80
C ASN A 197 -6.22 -1.03 -30.59
N PHE A 198 -4.96 -1.19 -30.27
CA PHE A 198 -4.29 -0.46 -29.19
C PHE A 198 -4.34 1.05 -29.45
N ASN A 199 -3.94 1.49 -30.64
CA ASN A 199 -3.90 2.90 -31.01
C ASN A 199 -5.31 3.53 -31.10
N SER A 200 -6.31 2.78 -31.53
CA SER A 200 -7.69 3.29 -31.62
C SER A 200 -8.35 3.53 -30.25
N LYS A 201 -7.85 2.92 -29.19
CA LYS A 201 -8.43 2.95 -27.82
C LYS A 201 -7.52 3.62 -26.79
N ASN A 202 -6.39 4.16 -27.18
CA ASN A 202 -5.32 4.60 -26.26
C ASN A 202 -5.53 5.99 -25.62
N ALA A 203 -6.62 6.69 -25.90
CA ALA A 203 -6.84 8.05 -25.39
C ALA A 203 -6.73 8.16 -23.85
N TYR A 204 -7.30 7.19 -23.13
CA TYR A 204 -7.18 7.18 -21.66
C TYR A 204 -5.75 6.87 -21.20
N LEU A 205 -5.11 5.88 -21.81
CA LEU A 205 -3.71 5.56 -21.53
C LEU A 205 -2.81 6.75 -21.80
N ALA A 206 -2.98 7.42 -22.95
CA ALA A 206 -2.23 8.62 -23.30
C ALA A 206 -2.42 9.74 -22.27
N ALA A 207 -3.65 9.98 -21.82
CA ALA A 207 -3.94 10.95 -20.76
C ALA A 207 -3.27 10.59 -19.42
N LYS A 208 -3.27 9.29 -19.06
CA LYS A 208 -2.61 8.80 -17.86
C LYS A 208 -1.09 8.96 -17.93
N LEU A 209 -0.49 8.59 -19.06
CA LEU A 209 0.95 8.73 -19.28
C LEU A 209 1.35 10.21 -19.34
N LEU A 210 0.51 11.07 -19.92
CA LEU A 210 0.72 12.52 -19.94
C LEU A 210 0.86 13.07 -18.50
N SER A 211 -0.07 12.72 -17.61
CA SER A 211 -0.01 13.12 -16.20
C SER A 211 1.31 12.67 -15.56
N ILE A 212 1.68 11.39 -15.73
CA ILE A 212 2.93 10.86 -15.18
C ILE A 212 4.15 11.63 -15.71
N PHE A 213 4.22 11.88 -17.03
CA PHE A 213 5.38 12.52 -17.65
C PHE A 213 5.53 14.01 -17.31
N LEU A 214 4.43 14.67 -16.95
CA LEU A 214 4.45 16.06 -16.50
C LEU A 214 4.75 16.22 -15.01
N GLU A 215 4.40 15.21 -14.21
CA GLU A 215 4.46 15.27 -12.75
C GLU A 215 5.70 14.57 -12.17
N ASN A 216 6.28 13.60 -12.91
CA ASN A 216 7.38 12.77 -12.43
C ASN A 216 8.56 12.77 -13.41
N PRO A 217 9.80 12.66 -12.93
CA PRO A 217 10.91 12.20 -13.76
C PRO A 217 10.62 10.80 -14.31
N VAL A 218 10.90 10.55 -15.58
CA VAL A 218 10.70 9.26 -16.25
C VAL A 218 12.01 8.75 -16.80
N ILE A 219 12.50 7.64 -16.27
CA ILE A 219 13.77 7.02 -16.63
C ILE A 219 13.49 5.87 -17.60
N PHE A 220 13.88 6.04 -18.87
CA PHE A 220 13.75 5.04 -19.91
C PHE A 220 14.94 4.10 -19.90
N ILE A 221 14.70 2.80 -19.66
CA ILE A 221 15.72 1.76 -19.62
C ILE A 221 15.34 0.61 -20.54
N GLY A 222 16.27 0.23 -21.43
CA GLY A 222 16.04 -0.90 -22.34
C GLY A 222 15.29 -0.53 -23.63
N TYR A 223 15.25 0.75 -23.94
CA TYR A 223 14.77 1.28 -25.23
C TYR A 223 15.92 1.87 -26.04
N SER A 224 15.77 1.86 -27.37
CA SER A 224 16.52 2.75 -28.23
C SER A 224 15.85 4.13 -28.26
N ILE A 225 16.65 5.20 -28.32
CA ILE A 225 16.13 6.57 -28.50
C ILE A 225 15.33 6.70 -29.80
N THR A 226 15.61 5.85 -30.79
CA THR A 226 14.94 5.80 -32.09
C THR A 226 13.76 4.82 -32.11
N ASP A 227 13.33 4.29 -30.96
CA ASP A 227 12.16 3.40 -30.91
C ASP A 227 10.90 4.16 -31.29
N THR A 228 10.25 3.70 -32.36
CA THR A 228 9.07 4.36 -32.92
C THR A 228 7.90 4.40 -31.93
N ASN A 229 7.72 3.38 -31.12
CA ASN A 229 6.64 3.35 -30.11
C ASN A 229 6.83 4.47 -29.08
N ILE A 230 8.07 4.74 -28.68
CA ILE A 230 8.39 5.81 -27.73
C ILE A 230 8.30 7.18 -28.39
N THR A 231 8.85 7.33 -29.61
CA THR A 231 8.79 8.61 -30.33
C THR A 231 7.36 9.01 -30.68
N ASP A 232 6.51 8.06 -31.05
CA ASP A 232 5.09 8.30 -31.35
C ASP A 232 4.32 8.71 -30.07
N LEU A 233 4.56 8.01 -28.95
CA LEU A 233 3.97 8.34 -27.65
C LEU A 233 4.39 9.73 -27.19
N LEU A 234 5.69 10.02 -27.21
CA LEU A 234 6.20 11.36 -26.85
C LEU A 234 5.72 12.44 -27.80
N GLY A 235 5.53 12.10 -29.10
CA GLY A 235 4.95 13.00 -30.10
C GLY A 235 3.52 13.40 -29.75
N LEU A 236 2.68 12.43 -29.41
CA LEU A 236 1.30 12.70 -28.96
C LEU A 236 1.27 13.62 -27.73
N ILE A 237 2.16 13.38 -26.76
CA ILE A 237 2.26 14.21 -25.55
C ILE A 237 2.78 15.60 -25.89
N ALA A 238 3.84 15.71 -26.69
CA ALA A 238 4.43 16.99 -27.06
C ALA A 238 3.48 17.86 -27.91
N ASP A 239 2.67 17.25 -28.76
CA ASP A 239 1.70 17.97 -29.60
C ASP A 239 0.56 18.59 -28.78
N MET A 240 0.29 18.06 -27.56
CA MET A 240 -0.66 18.66 -26.60
C MET A 240 -0.10 19.90 -25.89
N MET A 241 1.23 20.14 -25.93
CA MET A 241 1.85 21.31 -25.29
C MET A 241 1.65 22.56 -26.14
N GLU A 242 1.13 23.62 -25.53
CA GLU A 242 0.83 24.88 -26.24
C GLU A 242 1.99 25.87 -26.20
N SER A 243 2.87 25.77 -25.20
CA SER A 243 3.97 26.71 -25.00
C SER A 243 5.34 26.02 -24.97
N GLN A 244 6.38 26.80 -25.26
CA GLN A 244 7.78 26.35 -25.16
C GLN A 244 8.16 26.00 -23.70
N GLU A 245 7.63 26.71 -22.74
CA GLU A 245 7.84 26.44 -21.30
C GLU A 245 7.31 25.06 -20.90
N GLN A 246 6.12 24.69 -21.38
CA GLN A 246 5.56 23.34 -21.14
C GLN A 246 6.43 22.24 -21.76
N LEU A 247 6.96 22.48 -22.96
CA LEU A 247 7.89 21.55 -23.61
C LEU A 247 9.20 21.39 -22.85
N GLU A 248 9.75 22.49 -22.32
CA GLU A 248 10.97 22.46 -21.51
C GLU A 248 10.74 21.75 -20.16
N ARG A 249 9.57 21.93 -19.56
CA ARG A 249 9.18 21.21 -18.35
C ARG A 249 9.05 19.71 -18.61
N LEU A 250 8.38 19.31 -19.69
CA LEU A 250 8.32 17.91 -20.12
C LEU A 250 9.71 17.34 -20.35
N ALA A 251 10.55 18.06 -21.10
CA ALA A 251 11.91 17.66 -21.46
C ALA A 251 12.80 17.36 -20.23
N LYS A 252 12.70 18.18 -19.18
CA LYS A 252 13.45 17.97 -17.92
C LYS A 252 13.12 16.65 -17.23
N ASN A 253 11.90 16.16 -17.41
CA ASN A 253 11.45 14.91 -16.82
C ASN A 253 11.88 13.67 -17.62
N LEU A 254 12.42 13.81 -18.84
CA LEU A 254 12.79 12.67 -19.69
C LEU A 254 14.28 12.33 -19.54
N ILE A 255 14.55 11.14 -19.06
CA ILE A 255 15.91 10.62 -18.83
C ILE A 255 16.05 9.28 -19.55
N PHE A 256 16.93 9.21 -20.57
CA PHE A 256 17.18 7.99 -21.31
C PHE A 256 18.49 7.35 -20.85
N VAL A 257 18.46 6.05 -20.57
CA VAL A 257 19.64 5.27 -20.21
C VAL A 257 19.91 4.23 -21.29
N THR A 258 21.09 4.33 -21.90
CA THR A 258 21.53 3.39 -22.94
C THR A 258 22.96 2.92 -22.67
N ARG A 259 23.42 1.93 -23.43
CA ARG A 259 24.84 1.53 -23.41
C ARG A 259 25.64 2.44 -24.34
N PRO A 260 26.85 2.87 -23.95
CA PRO A 260 27.75 3.58 -24.84
C PRO A 260 28.37 2.63 -25.87
N ASP A 261 28.88 3.18 -26.94
CA ASP A 261 29.69 2.44 -27.92
C ASP A 261 31.15 2.23 -27.44
N ASP A 262 31.58 3.07 -26.51
CA ASP A 262 32.90 3.04 -25.86
C ASP A 262 32.75 2.68 -24.36
N GLU A 263 33.89 2.55 -23.66
CA GLU A 263 33.89 2.17 -22.22
C GLU A 263 33.62 3.35 -21.27
N LYS A 264 33.39 4.58 -21.78
CA LYS A 264 33.26 5.76 -20.95
C LYS A 264 31.79 6.09 -20.69
N ASP A 265 31.52 6.38 -19.44
CA ASP A 265 30.22 6.97 -19.06
C ASP A 265 30.08 8.36 -19.65
N GLN A 266 28.86 8.67 -20.07
CA GLN A 266 28.51 9.95 -20.67
C GLN A 266 27.15 10.42 -20.12
N LEU A 267 27.06 11.73 -19.89
CA LEU A 267 25.81 12.41 -19.56
C LEU A 267 25.73 13.66 -20.44
N GLU A 268 24.69 13.74 -21.26
CA GLU A 268 24.53 14.82 -22.22
C GLU A 268 23.06 15.20 -22.38
N SER A 269 22.81 16.42 -22.83
CA SER A 269 21.48 16.84 -23.29
C SER A 269 21.39 16.64 -24.79
N VAL A 270 20.45 15.80 -25.23
CA VAL A 270 20.27 15.42 -26.63
C VAL A 270 18.97 15.99 -27.17
N LEU A 271 19.03 16.52 -28.39
CA LEU A 271 17.86 17.01 -29.11
C LEU A 271 17.20 15.87 -29.88
N MET A 272 15.93 15.62 -29.60
CA MET A 272 15.10 14.66 -30.33
C MET A 272 13.93 15.37 -31.03
N THR A 273 13.60 14.93 -32.23
CA THR A 273 12.37 15.34 -32.92
C THR A 273 11.26 14.34 -32.59
N VAL A 274 10.16 14.81 -32.00
CA VAL A 274 9.00 14.01 -31.63
C VAL A 274 7.74 14.66 -32.22
N GLY A 275 7.04 13.94 -33.07
CA GLY A 275 5.93 14.54 -33.84
C GLY A 275 6.39 15.78 -34.62
N SER A 276 5.71 16.90 -34.42
CA SER A 276 6.04 18.19 -35.04
C SER A 276 7.05 19.02 -34.22
N LYS A 277 7.48 18.57 -33.04
CA LYS A 277 8.23 19.36 -32.05
C LYS A 277 9.62 18.80 -31.79
N LYS A 278 10.44 19.64 -31.17
CA LYS A 278 11.81 19.29 -30.76
C LYS A 278 11.92 19.39 -29.24
N LEU A 279 12.44 18.34 -28.62
CA LEU A 279 12.66 18.23 -27.18
C LEU A 279 14.13 17.98 -26.88
N TYR A 280 14.65 18.63 -25.83
CA TYR A 280 15.93 18.26 -25.23
C TYR A 280 15.65 17.33 -24.06
N PHE A 281 16.33 16.21 -23.98
CA PHE A 281 16.21 15.27 -22.85
C PHE A 281 17.59 14.89 -22.31
N THR A 282 17.62 14.41 -21.07
CA THR A 282 18.86 13.91 -20.48
C THR A 282 19.17 12.51 -21.00
N HIS A 283 20.35 12.33 -21.55
CA HIS A 283 20.83 11.05 -22.04
C HIS A 283 22.03 10.58 -21.23
N ILE A 284 21.90 9.45 -20.56
CA ILE A 284 22.93 8.78 -19.81
C ILE A 284 23.38 7.55 -20.59
N ARG A 285 24.68 7.43 -20.84
CA ARG A 285 25.28 6.24 -21.47
C ARG A 285 26.21 5.60 -20.45
N THR A 286 25.89 4.36 -20.05
CA THR A 286 26.71 3.59 -19.10
C THR A 286 26.60 2.10 -19.36
N HIS A 287 27.68 1.37 -19.14
CA HIS A 287 27.67 -0.10 -19.12
C HIS A 287 27.18 -0.66 -17.78
N ASP A 288 27.38 0.10 -16.70
CA ASP A 288 27.08 -0.29 -15.33
C ASP A 288 25.77 0.36 -14.86
N TYR A 289 24.67 -0.39 -14.92
CA TYR A 289 23.35 0.08 -14.50
C TYR A 289 23.20 0.15 -12.97
N SER A 290 24.14 -0.43 -12.20
CA SER A 290 24.13 -0.28 -10.74
C SER A 290 24.22 1.18 -10.31
N LYS A 291 24.91 2.05 -11.08
CA LYS A 291 24.99 3.50 -10.85
C LYS A 291 23.62 4.19 -10.93
N ILE A 292 22.80 3.75 -11.89
CA ILE A 292 21.41 4.24 -12.02
C ILE A 292 20.57 3.81 -10.82
N TYR A 293 20.68 2.53 -10.43
CA TYR A 293 19.85 1.99 -9.33
C TYR A 293 20.27 2.56 -7.97
N LYS A 294 21.56 2.84 -7.76
CA LYS A 294 22.06 3.54 -6.57
C LYS A 294 21.56 4.98 -6.52
N ALA A 295 21.53 5.69 -7.64
CA ALA A 295 20.96 7.04 -7.68
C ALA A 295 19.49 7.08 -7.22
N LEU A 296 18.70 6.00 -7.47
CA LEU A 296 17.33 5.88 -6.98
C LEU A 296 17.23 5.70 -5.46
N GLN A 297 18.33 5.36 -4.78
CA GLN A 297 18.37 5.20 -3.32
C GLN A 297 18.64 6.52 -2.60
N HIS A 298 19.11 7.56 -3.30
CA HIS A 298 19.40 8.87 -2.71
C HIS A 298 18.16 9.77 -2.52
N SER A 299 16.98 9.29 -2.88
CA SER A 299 15.75 10.07 -2.70
C SER A 299 15.36 10.13 -1.22
N GLU A 300 15.13 11.33 -0.69
CA GLU A 300 14.77 11.57 0.72
C GLU A 300 13.33 11.18 1.09
N ARG A 301 12.71 10.26 0.35
CA ARG A 301 11.34 9.86 0.65
C ARG A 301 11.28 9.11 2.00
N LYS A 302 10.61 9.69 2.98
CA LYS A 302 10.41 9.11 4.32
C LYS A 302 9.36 7.99 4.36
N ILE A 303 8.44 7.94 3.39
CA ILE A 303 7.32 6.98 3.35
C ILE A 303 7.47 6.05 2.15
N PRO A 304 7.56 4.73 2.33
CA PRO A 304 7.58 3.75 1.24
C PRO A 304 6.34 3.87 0.34
N VAL A 305 6.52 3.70 -0.98
CA VAL A 305 5.47 3.90 -1.98
C VAL A 305 4.21 3.06 -1.74
N HIS A 306 4.36 1.81 -1.27
CA HIS A 306 3.24 0.93 -0.97
C HIS A 306 2.41 1.40 0.23
N LEU A 307 3.04 2.05 1.23
CA LEU A 307 2.33 2.68 2.34
C LEU A 307 1.60 3.94 1.91
N LEU A 308 2.25 4.77 1.08
CA LEU A 308 1.64 5.98 0.54
C LEU A 308 0.39 5.62 -0.30
N ARG A 309 0.47 4.55 -1.11
CA ARG A 309 -0.66 4.01 -1.84
C ARG A 309 -1.79 3.57 -0.90
N ALA A 310 -1.48 2.76 0.10
CA ALA A 310 -2.46 2.28 1.07
C ALA A 310 -3.17 3.44 1.79
N LEU A 311 -2.43 4.48 2.17
CA LEU A 311 -2.99 5.70 2.76
C LEU A 311 -3.95 6.40 1.78
N LYS A 312 -3.55 6.56 0.53
CA LYS A 312 -4.39 7.19 -0.50
C LYS A 312 -5.69 6.40 -0.72
N GLU A 313 -5.62 5.06 -0.84
CA GLU A 313 -6.79 4.19 -0.98
C GLU A 313 -7.73 4.27 0.23
N GLN A 314 -7.19 4.34 1.44
CA GLN A 314 -7.99 4.46 2.66
C GLN A 314 -8.68 5.82 2.77
N ILE A 315 -7.99 6.91 2.44
CA ILE A 315 -8.60 8.25 2.38
C ILE A 315 -9.76 8.25 1.37
N TYR A 316 -9.57 7.67 0.18
CA TYR A 316 -10.65 7.55 -0.81
C TYR A 316 -11.83 6.72 -0.31
N ASN A 317 -11.58 5.61 0.38
CA ASN A 317 -12.64 4.77 0.94
C ASN A 317 -13.41 5.48 2.05
N ILE A 318 -12.74 6.27 2.87
CA ILE A 318 -13.37 7.08 3.93
C ILE A 318 -14.28 8.16 3.32
N VAL A 319 -13.85 8.82 2.25
CA VAL A 319 -14.64 9.84 1.55
C VAL A 319 -15.85 9.23 0.83
N LYS A 320 -15.74 7.97 0.36
CA LYS A 320 -16.77 7.28 -0.41
C LYS A 320 -17.85 6.64 0.45
N THR A 321 -17.57 6.28 1.71
CA THR A 321 -18.53 5.69 2.63
C THR A 321 -19.34 6.77 3.35
N THR A 322 -20.39 7.26 2.70
CA THR A 322 -21.32 8.30 3.20
C THR A 322 -22.38 7.75 4.17
N GLU A 323 -22.35 6.49 4.56
CA GLU A 323 -23.42 5.89 5.37
C GLU A 323 -23.22 5.94 6.89
N ASP A 324 -22.07 6.38 7.40
CA ASP A 324 -21.87 6.62 8.83
C ASP A 324 -21.49 8.08 9.10
N ALA A 325 -22.51 8.90 9.30
CA ALA A 325 -22.39 10.35 9.55
C ALA A 325 -21.65 10.73 10.85
N ASP A 326 -21.17 9.77 11.64
CA ASP A 326 -20.52 10.01 12.94
C ASP A 326 -19.00 9.84 12.96
N ARG A 327 -18.36 9.50 11.83
CA ARG A 327 -16.90 9.49 11.70
C ARG A 327 -16.41 10.73 11.00
N ARG A 328 -16.44 11.87 11.69
CA ARG A 328 -15.86 13.11 11.21
C ARG A 328 -14.34 13.01 11.31
N ILE A 329 -13.69 12.81 10.16
CA ILE A 329 -12.27 13.14 10.01
C ILE A 329 -12.22 14.65 9.80
N ALA A 330 -11.66 15.36 10.76
CA ALA A 330 -11.32 16.76 10.56
C ALA A 330 -10.08 16.80 9.65
N VAL A 331 -10.29 16.93 8.35
CA VAL A 331 -9.24 17.32 7.40
C VAL A 331 -9.06 18.82 7.62
N LYS A 332 -8.00 19.23 8.32
CA LYS A 332 -7.53 20.61 8.30
C LYS A 332 -6.86 20.85 6.96
N ASP A 333 -7.19 21.98 6.35
CA ASP A 333 -6.59 22.40 5.08
C ASP A 333 -5.07 22.53 5.24
N PHE A 334 -4.33 21.96 4.30
CA PHE A 334 -2.87 21.88 4.35
C PHE A 334 -2.21 23.28 4.35
N ASP A 335 -2.87 24.26 3.75
CA ASP A 335 -2.37 25.63 3.60
C ASP A 335 -2.37 26.44 4.90
N GLU A 336 -3.25 26.14 5.85
CA GLU A 336 -3.25 26.81 7.18
C GLU A 336 -2.18 26.22 8.14
N ALA A 337 -1.75 24.97 7.93
CA ALA A 337 -0.80 24.30 8.81
C ALA A 337 0.67 24.60 8.46
N THR A 338 0.97 24.96 7.21
CA THR A 338 2.34 25.21 6.72
C THR A 338 2.85 26.63 7.04
N ALA A 339 1.99 27.56 7.46
CA ALA A 339 2.39 28.94 7.70
C ALA A 339 3.07 29.18 9.06
N GLU A 340 2.93 28.30 10.05
CA GLU A 340 3.36 28.60 11.43
C GLU A 340 4.40 27.68 12.08
N ASN A 341 4.78 26.50 11.51
CA ASN A 341 5.80 25.64 12.13
C ASN A 341 6.54 24.73 11.17
N SER A 342 7.87 24.81 11.16
CA SER A 342 8.82 24.00 10.39
C SER A 342 9.06 22.58 10.93
N GLU A 343 8.26 22.11 11.90
CA GLU A 343 8.39 20.78 12.53
C GLU A 343 7.04 20.03 12.61
N LEU A 344 6.29 19.97 11.50
CA LEU A 344 5.06 19.18 11.46
C LEU A 344 5.36 17.70 11.12
N GLU A 345 5.32 16.84 12.13
CA GLU A 345 5.21 15.39 11.95
C GLU A 345 3.76 15.02 11.63
N PHE A 346 3.51 14.54 10.40
CA PHE A 346 2.22 13.96 10.05
C PHE A 346 2.08 12.56 10.66
N VAL A 347 1.26 12.44 11.68
CA VAL A 347 0.82 11.13 12.17
C VAL A 347 -0.56 10.83 11.60
N VAL A 348 -0.61 10.12 10.48
CA VAL A 348 -1.87 9.54 9.98
C VAL A 348 -2.08 8.21 10.67
N GLY A 349 -2.90 8.21 11.73
CA GLY A 349 -3.32 6.99 12.39
C GLY A 349 -4.46 6.33 11.61
N VAL A 350 -4.15 5.31 10.82
CA VAL A 350 -5.16 4.36 10.34
C VAL A 350 -5.19 3.22 11.34
N GLY A 351 -6.28 3.16 12.12
CA GLY A 351 -6.49 2.05 13.04
C GLY A 351 -6.72 0.75 12.28
N VAL A 352 -5.69 -0.09 12.17
CA VAL A 352 -5.82 -1.53 11.98
C VAL A 352 -5.11 -2.18 13.15
N ALA A 353 -5.91 -2.71 14.06
CA ALA A 353 -5.43 -3.61 15.08
C ALA A 353 -4.86 -4.87 14.43
N GLN A 354 -3.57 -5.10 14.61
CA GLN A 354 -2.93 -6.36 14.99
C GLN A 354 -1.42 -6.24 14.85
N ASN A 355 -0.73 -6.06 15.93
CA ASN A 355 0.34 -6.88 16.49
C ASN A 355 1.27 -6.08 17.41
N GLU A 356 1.51 -6.62 18.52
CA GLU A 356 2.56 -6.57 19.57
C GLU A 356 3.75 -5.60 19.37
N SER A 357 3.52 -4.33 19.04
CA SER A 357 4.50 -3.25 19.30
C SER A 357 3.98 -1.90 18.80
N GLY A 358 3.49 -1.06 19.71
CA GLY A 358 3.44 0.38 19.54
C GLY A 358 2.34 0.96 18.64
N GLU A 359 1.06 0.67 18.93
CA GLU A 359 -0.06 1.35 18.29
C GLU A 359 -0.19 2.79 18.78
N ARG A 360 -0.01 3.77 17.90
CA ARG A 360 -0.41 5.16 18.15
C ARG A 360 -1.83 5.36 17.65
N ILE A 361 -2.81 5.28 18.54
CA ILE A 361 -4.20 5.67 18.27
C ILE A 361 -4.29 7.19 18.40
N GLY A 362 -4.90 7.90 17.45
CA GLY A 362 -5.22 9.33 17.63
C GLY A 362 -6.31 9.51 18.70
N LEU A 363 -6.32 10.64 19.45
CA LEU A 363 -7.29 10.92 20.53
C LEU A 363 -8.75 10.67 20.10
N ASN A 364 -9.11 10.99 18.86
CA ASN A 364 -10.45 10.78 18.31
C ASN A 364 -10.78 9.32 17.98
N GLY A 365 -9.79 8.42 17.97
CA GLY A 365 -9.97 6.98 17.75
C GLY A 365 -10.14 6.18 19.05
N VAL A 366 -9.93 6.80 20.20
CA VAL A 366 -10.05 6.15 21.51
C VAL A 366 -11.52 5.86 21.79
N ASN A 367 -11.86 4.60 21.97
CA ASN A 367 -13.20 4.17 22.33
C ASN A 367 -13.29 3.73 23.81
N SER A 368 -14.49 3.42 24.27
CA SER A 368 -14.71 3.06 25.67
C SER A 368 -13.99 1.77 26.11
N TRP A 369 -13.68 0.84 25.20
CA TRP A 369 -12.92 -0.36 25.53
C TRP A 369 -11.42 -0.06 25.68
N ASP A 370 -10.91 0.92 24.93
CA ASP A 370 -9.53 1.39 25.07
C ASP A 370 -9.33 2.05 26.44
N ILE A 371 -10.30 2.85 26.90
CA ILE A 371 -10.28 3.41 28.26
C ILE A 371 -10.30 2.32 29.33
N LEU A 372 -11.14 1.27 29.19
CA LEU A 372 -11.13 0.13 30.10
C LEU A 372 -9.80 -0.60 30.12
N LYS A 373 -9.20 -0.81 28.96
CA LYS A 373 -7.89 -1.45 28.80
C LYS A 373 -6.78 -0.61 29.40
N ASP A 374 -6.88 0.71 29.28
CA ASP A 374 -5.89 1.65 29.82
C ASP A 374 -5.86 1.68 31.37
N ILE A 375 -7.01 1.52 32.02
CA ILE A 375 -7.03 1.34 33.50
C ILE A 375 -6.26 0.10 33.92
N ILE A 376 -6.25 -0.96 33.10
CA ILE A 376 -5.59 -2.23 33.42
C ILE A 376 -4.10 -2.18 33.08
N LEU A 377 -3.73 -1.69 31.89
CA LEU A 377 -2.41 -1.86 31.28
C LEU A 377 -1.61 -0.56 31.11
N ASP A 378 -2.22 0.61 31.38
CA ASP A 378 -1.59 1.93 31.18
C ASP A 378 -0.95 2.06 29.77
N HIS A 379 -1.72 1.75 28.73
CA HIS A 379 -1.19 1.53 27.39
C HIS A 379 -1.45 2.68 26.40
N LEU A 380 -2.33 3.64 26.74
CA LEU A 380 -2.62 4.76 25.85
C LEU A 380 -1.46 5.77 25.84
N PRO A 381 -0.98 6.18 24.67
CA PRO A 381 0.19 7.07 24.54
C PRO A 381 -0.17 8.57 24.73
N PHE A 382 -1.28 8.85 25.41
CA PHE A 382 -1.79 10.21 25.62
C PHE A 382 -1.67 10.62 27.08
N SER A 383 -1.58 11.92 27.35
CA SER A 383 -1.65 12.40 28.72
C SER A 383 -3.06 12.18 29.30
N ASP A 384 -3.15 11.86 30.58
CA ASP A 384 -4.44 11.70 31.28
C ASP A 384 -5.30 12.97 31.17
N SER A 385 -4.67 14.14 31.11
CA SER A 385 -5.36 15.42 30.92
C SER A 385 -5.99 15.55 29.52
N ASP A 386 -5.33 15.08 28.47
CA ASP A 386 -5.89 15.10 27.12
C ASP A 386 -7.07 14.11 27.00
N ILE A 387 -6.94 12.94 27.57
CA ILE A 387 -8.04 11.96 27.63
C ILE A 387 -9.24 12.56 28.38
N LEU A 388 -9.00 13.22 29.53
CA LEU A 388 -10.05 13.85 30.33
C LEU A 388 -10.80 14.94 29.54
N THR A 389 -10.06 15.78 28.83
CA THR A 389 -10.63 17.00 28.22
C THR A 389 -11.16 16.79 26.80
N GLN A 390 -10.59 15.85 26.04
CA GLN A 390 -10.92 15.67 24.63
C GLN A 390 -11.67 14.36 24.33
N VAL A 391 -11.42 13.28 25.07
CA VAL A 391 -11.99 11.94 24.81
C VAL A 391 -13.21 11.67 25.68
N LEU A 392 -13.08 11.82 26.99
CA LEU A 392 -14.15 11.45 27.95
C LEU A 392 -15.44 12.25 27.79
N PRO A 393 -15.46 13.54 27.37
CA PRO A 393 -16.71 14.26 27.13
C PRO A 393 -17.62 13.58 26.10
N GLU A 394 -17.06 13.06 25.03
CA GLU A 394 -17.83 12.38 23.99
C GLU A 394 -18.21 10.95 24.41
N LEU A 395 -17.29 10.17 24.98
CA LEU A 395 -17.57 8.82 25.44
C LEU A 395 -18.60 8.77 26.57
N SER A 396 -18.65 9.76 27.43
CA SER A 396 -19.61 9.84 28.52
C SER A 396 -21.06 10.03 28.05
N LYS A 397 -21.28 10.61 26.86
CA LYS A 397 -22.62 10.72 26.27
C LYS A 397 -23.23 9.35 25.96
N GLN A 398 -22.38 8.39 25.52
CA GLN A 398 -22.79 7.04 25.14
C GLN A 398 -22.73 6.07 26.33
N ASN A 399 -21.82 6.29 27.30
CA ASN A 399 -21.54 5.39 28.41
C ASN A 399 -21.84 6.07 29.76
N ARG A 400 -23.12 6.32 30.03
CA ARG A 400 -23.58 7.11 31.19
C ARG A 400 -23.44 6.45 32.57
N THR A 401 -23.13 5.16 32.63
CA THR A 401 -23.14 4.41 33.88
C THR A 401 -21.80 3.79 34.24
N TYR A 402 -21.11 3.22 33.25
CA TYR A 402 -19.90 2.43 33.48
C TYR A 402 -18.77 2.86 32.53
N LEU A 403 -18.20 4.03 32.80
CA LEU A 403 -16.97 4.53 32.17
C LEU A 403 -16.00 4.91 33.30
N PRO A 404 -14.81 4.31 33.40
CA PRO A 404 -13.83 4.66 34.42
C PRO A 404 -13.23 6.03 34.07
N VAL A 405 -13.23 6.95 35.03
CA VAL A 405 -12.85 8.37 34.84
C VAL A 405 -11.94 8.92 35.94
N GLN A 406 -11.72 8.17 37.02
CA GLN A 406 -11.02 8.69 38.20
C GLN A 406 -9.52 8.84 37.96
N LYS A 407 -8.88 7.91 37.24
CA LYS A 407 -7.49 8.02 36.82
C LYS A 407 -7.25 9.39 36.15
N TYR A 408 -8.08 9.70 35.19
CA TYR A 408 -7.95 10.92 34.40
C TYR A 408 -8.39 12.18 35.18
N GLY A 409 -9.41 12.06 35.99
CA GLY A 409 -9.88 13.15 36.88
C GLY A 409 -8.85 13.56 37.92
N LYS A 410 -8.03 12.63 38.41
CA LYS A 410 -6.92 12.88 39.33
C LYS A 410 -5.82 13.74 38.70
N ALA A 411 -5.59 13.59 37.38
CA ALA A 411 -4.56 14.34 36.65
C ALA A 411 -4.89 15.84 36.53
N ASN A 412 -6.17 16.22 36.52
CA ASN A 412 -6.60 17.62 36.47
C ASN A 412 -7.78 17.90 37.43
N PRO A 413 -7.50 18.07 38.74
CA PRO A 413 -8.56 18.28 39.75
C PRO A 413 -9.37 19.58 39.52
N THR A 414 -8.80 20.58 38.90
CA THR A 414 -9.48 21.87 38.65
C THR A 414 -10.54 21.71 37.56
N TYR A 415 -10.35 20.80 36.61
CA TYR A 415 -11.32 20.53 35.55
C TYR A 415 -12.70 20.12 36.07
N GLN A 416 -12.77 19.43 37.23
CA GLN A 416 -14.03 19.02 37.85
C GLN A 416 -14.90 20.22 38.32
N THR A 417 -14.28 21.36 38.57
CA THR A 417 -14.93 22.60 39.02
C THR A 417 -15.29 23.57 37.89
N GLU A 418 -14.86 23.28 36.66
CA GLU A 418 -15.14 24.13 35.52
C GLU A 418 -16.64 24.17 35.17
N THR A 419 -17.14 25.34 34.81
CA THR A 419 -18.58 25.52 34.49
C THR A 419 -18.99 24.85 33.19
N ASN A 420 -18.08 24.65 32.25
CA ASN A 420 -18.35 24.14 30.91
C ASN A 420 -18.19 22.63 30.76
N ILE A 421 -17.93 21.89 31.85
CA ILE A 421 -17.80 20.44 31.77
C ILE A 421 -19.11 19.78 31.34
N GLN A 422 -19.02 18.80 30.48
CA GLN A 422 -20.19 18.05 30.00
C GLN A 422 -20.90 17.36 31.19
N SER A 423 -22.21 17.51 31.27
CA SER A 423 -23.01 17.13 32.45
C SER A 423 -22.88 15.65 32.84
N THR A 424 -22.84 14.74 31.86
CA THR A 424 -22.70 13.30 32.10
C THR A 424 -21.31 12.95 32.65
N LEU A 425 -20.26 13.61 32.13
CA LEU A 425 -18.89 13.39 32.63
C LEU A 425 -18.76 13.90 34.08
N ARG A 426 -19.37 15.03 34.40
CA ARG A 426 -19.41 15.56 35.78
C ARG A 426 -20.09 14.58 36.71
N GLU A 427 -21.19 13.97 36.30
CA GLU A 427 -21.91 12.95 37.07
C GLU A 427 -21.03 11.72 37.32
N LEU A 428 -20.35 11.21 36.29
CA LEU A 428 -19.43 10.07 36.39
C LEU A 428 -18.24 10.34 37.33
N LEU A 429 -17.65 11.52 37.27
CA LEU A 429 -16.57 11.95 38.19
C LEU A 429 -17.07 12.04 39.63
N GLY A 430 -18.35 12.33 39.83
CA GLY A 430 -19.00 12.40 41.15
C GLY A 430 -19.35 11.06 41.75
N PHE A 431 -19.38 9.95 40.99
CA PHE A 431 -19.72 8.63 41.53
C PHE A 431 -18.68 8.14 42.54
N ASP A 432 -19.16 7.36 43.53
CA ASP A 432 -18.37 6.68 44.54
C ASP A 432 -18.51 5.16 44.42
N ILE A 433 -17.79 4.42 45.24
CA ILE A 433 -17.86 2.95 45.29
C ILE A 433 -19.27 2.47 45.59
N GLU A 434 -20.01 3.11 46.51
CA GLU A 434 -21.35 2.72 46.88
C GLU A 434 -22.33 2.83 45.73
N HIS A 435 -22.12 3.78 44.81
CA HIS A 435 -22.89 3.86 43.56
C HIS A 435 -22.79 2.56 42.75
N TYR A 436 -21.57 2.07 42.51
CA TYR A 436 -21.33 0.86 41.73
C TYR A 436 -21.75 -0.41 42.49
N LYS A 437 -21.51 -0.47 43.79
CA LYS A 437 -21.89 -1.59 44.65
C LYS A 437 -23.40 -1.83 44.70
N LYS A 438 -24.22 -0.76 44.74
CA LYS A 438 -25.69 -0.84 44.67
C LYS A 438 -26.22 -1.44 43.39
N LYS A 439 -25.39 -1.47 42.30
CA LYS A 439 -25.73 -2.10 41.03
C LYS A 439 -25.42 -3.60 40.97
N ILE A 440 -24.75 -4.15 41.96
CA ILE A 440 -24.53 -5.60 42.09
C ILE A 440 -25.83 -6.25 42.60
N PRO A 441 -26.32 -7.33 41.96
CA PRO A 441 -27.55 -7.97 42.40
C PRO A 441 -27.50 -8.41 43.87
N THR A 442 -28.56 -8.14 44.63
CA THR A 442 -28.65 -8.48 46.04
C THR A 442 -28.47 -9.99 46.28
N SER A 443 -28.92 -10.82 45.34
CA SER A 443 -28.71 -12.27 45.40
C SER A 443 -27.24 -12.67 45.35
N VAL A 444 -26.41 -11.95 44.59
CA VAL A 444 -24.97 -12.16 44.49
C VAL A 444 -24.30 -11.70 45.78
N ILE A 445 -24.66 -10.53 46.32
CA ILE A 445 -24.11 -10.00 47.58
C ILE A 445 -24.35 -10.98 48.75
N ARG A 446 -25.53 -11.61 48.79
CA ARG A 446 -25.86 -12.59 49.86
C ARG A 446 -25.08 -13.90 49.76
N GLN A 447 -24.61 -14.24 48.56
CA GLN A 447 -23.86 -15.48 48.32
C GLN A 447 -22.35 -15.29 48.43
N PHE A 448 -21.88 -14.03 48.50
CA PHE A 448 -20.47 -13.71 48.63
C PHE A 448 -19.97 -13.98 50.05
N ASP A 449 -18.94 -14.80 50.15
CA ASP A 449 -18.23 -15.00 51.42
C ASP A 449 -17.03 -14.07 51.50
N LYS A 450 -16.99 -13.24 52.56
CA LYS A 450 -15.90 -12.29 52.79
C LYS A 450 -14.56 -12.97 53.13
N ALA A 451 -14.58 -14.24 53.48
CA ALA A 451 -13.39 -15.02 53.76
C ALA A 451 -12.71 -15.57 52.51
N TRP A 452 -13.39 -15.51 51.33
CA TRP A 452 -12.80 -16.00 50.10
C TRP A 452 -11.57 -15.18 49.66
N THR A 453 -10.52 -15.92 49.30
CA THR A 453 -9.32 -15.36 48.69
C THR A 453 -9.54 -15.08 47.20
N PHE A 454 -8.62 -14.35 46.57
CA PHE A 454 -8.63 -14.09 45.13
C PHE A 454 -8.61 -15.40 44.32
N GLU A 455 -7.73 -16.33 44.69
CA GLU A 455 -7.54 -17.64 44.03
C GLU A 455 -8.79 -18.51 44.12
N GLU A 456 -9.46 -18.51 45.29
CA GLU A 456 -10.72 -19.23 45.47
C GLU A 456 -11.82 -18.68 44.58
N ILE A 457 -11.92 -17.34 44.44
CA ILE A 457 -12.95 -16.71 43.59
C ILE A 457 -12.71 -17.02 42.12
N ILE A 458 -11.49 -16.93 41.60
CA ILE A 458 -11.21 -17.24 40.19
C ILE A 458 -11.40 -18.73 39.88
N GLY A 459 -11.17 -19.62 40.83
CA GLY A 459 -11.37 -21.05 40.71
C GLY A 459 -12.81 -21.54 40.96
N LEU A 460 -13.76 -20.65 41.31
CA LEU A 460 -15.13 -21.04 41.62
C LEU A 460 -15.86 -21.60 40.39
N GLU A 461 -16.21 -22.88 40.44
CA GLU A 461 -17.06 -23.52 39.42
C GLU A 461 -18.54 -23.53 39.86
N LYS A 462 -18.83 -23.63 41.17
CA LYS A 462 -20.17 -23.68 41.71
C LYS A 462 -20.30 -22.82 42.98
N VAL A 463 -21.51 -22.33 43.23
CA VAL A 463 -21.88 -21.68 44.47
C VAL A 463 -23.17 -22.33 44.94
N GLY A 464 -23.08 -23.13 46.04
CA GLY A 464 -24.13 -24.05 46.43
C GLY A 464 -24.34 -25.15 45.37
N GLU A 465 -25.62 -25.41 45.02
CA GLU A 465 -25.95 -26.39 43.98
C GLU A 465 -25.92 -25.82 42.53
N SER A 466 -25.73 -24.51 42.39
CA SER A 466 -25.78 -23.81 41.09
C SER A 466 -24.38 -23.53 40.53
N GLU A 467 -24.19 -23.61 39.22
CA GLU A 467 -22.97 -23.19 38.53
C GLU A 467 -22.66 -21.70 38.78
N CYS A 468 -21.38 -21.40 38.99
CA CYS A 468 -20.91 -20.03 39.11
C CYS A 468 -20.65 -19.44 37.71
N SER A 469 -21.63 -18.68 37.17
CA SER A 469 -21.48 -18.01 35.88
C SER A 469 -20.33 -16.99 35.89
N LEU A 470 -19.79 -16.69 34.71
CA LEU A 470 -18.73 -15.70 34.56
C LEU A 470 -19.11 -14.35 35.17
N ASN A 471 -20.31 -13.85 34.91
CA ASN A 471 -20.79 -12.57 35.42
C ASN A 471 -20.84 -12.57 36.98
N LYS A 472 -21.24 -13.66 37.56
CA LYS A 472 -21.29 -13.81 39.02
C LYS A 472 -19.90 -13.82 39.64
N ARG A 473 -18.94 -14.46 38.97
CA ARG A 473 -17.52 -14.45 39.39
C ARG A 473 -16.93 -13.05 39.31
N ILE A 474 -17.21 -12.29 38.24
CA ILE A 474 -16.78 -10.90 38.09
C ILE A 474 -17.35 -10.03 39.22
N ASP A 475 -18.62 -10.23 39.61
CA ASP A 475 -19.24 -9.51 40.71
C ASP A 475 -18.62 -9.91 42.07
N PHE A 476 -18.21 -11.16 42.28
CA PHE A 476 -17.49 -11.58 43.46
C PHE A 476 -16.10 -10.95 43.55
N LEU A 477 -15.37 -10.83 42.42
CA LEU A 477 -14.11 -10.10 42.35
C LEU A 477 -14.30 -8.61 42.70
N ALA A 478 -15.39 -8.00 42.25
CA ALA A 478 -15.74 -6.62 42.60
C ALA A 478 -15.99 -6.47 44.11
N LEU A 479 -16.78 -7.39 44.73
CA LEU A 479 -17.04 -7.40 46.18
C LEU A 479 -15.78 -7.69 46.99
N TRP A 480 -14.92 -8.61 46.53
CA TRP A 480 -13.64 -8.89 47.16
C TRP A 480 -12.74 -7.66 47.18
N LEU A 481 -12.60 -6.97 46.06
CA LEU A 481 -11.79 -5.75 45.97
C LEU A 481 -12.33 -4.63 46.86
N ILE A 482 -13.68 -4.44 46.92
CA ILE A 482 -14.32 -3.48 47.83
C ILE A 482 -14.01 -3.78 49.31
N ASN A 483 -13.97 -5.06 49.68
CA ASN A 483 -13.68 -5.45 51.06
C ASN A 483 -12.17 -5.45 51.41
N ASN A 484 -11.31 -5.47 50.39
CA ASN A 484 -9.85 -5.53 50.54
C ASN A 484 -9.18 -4.44 49.66
N PRO A 485 -9.44 -3.14 49.87
CA PRO A 485 -9.01 -2.05 49.00
C PRO A 485 -7.53 -1.70 49.28
N THR A 486 -6.61 -2.46 48.71
CA THR A 486 -5.16 -2.19 48.79
C THR A 486 -4.55 -2.12 47.38
N GLN A 487 -3.47 -1.33 47.20
CA GLN A 487 -2.76 -1.26 45.92
C GLN A 487 -2.29 -2.65 45.47
N GLN A 488 -1.79 -3.47 46.41
CA GLN A 488 -1.36 -4.84 46.12
C GLN A 488 -2.49 -5.70 45.53
N ASN A 489 -3.73 -5.55 46.01
CA ASN A 489 -4.88 -6.28 45.51
C ASN A 489 -5.38 -5.73 44.16
N CYS A 490 -5.24 -4.41 43.90
CA CYS A 490 -5.47 -3.82 42.59
C CYS A 490 -4.48 -4.39 41.55
N ASP A 491 -3.20 -4.42 41.90
CA ASP A 491 -2.12 -4.96 41.07
C ASP A 491 -2.31 -6.46 40.82
N LEU A 492 -2.67 -7.22 41.82
CA LEU A 492 -2.97 -8.66 41.72
C LEU A 492 -4.12 -8.90 40.72
N LEU A 493 -5.22 -8.17 40.85
CA LEU A 493 -6.37 -8.29 39.95
C LEU A 493 -5.99 -7.93 38.53
N LYS A 494 -5.25 -6.84 38.32
CA LYS A 494 -4.77 -6.41 36.98
C LYS A 494 -3.87 -7.45 36.35
N GLN A 495 -2.80 -7.86 37.02
CA GLN A 495 -1.73 -8.69 36.44
C GLN A 495 -2.14 -10.16 36.32
N SER A 496 -2.82 -10.71 37.31
CA SER A 496 -3.11 -12.15 37.36
C SER A 496 -4.43 -12.55 36.69
N TYR A 497 -5.32 -11.60 36.40
CA TYR A 497 -6.62 -11.93 35.82
C TYR A 497 -7.04 -11.03 34.68
N LEU A 498 -7.10 -9.70 34.90
CA LEU A 498 -7.67 -8.79 33.90
C LEU A 498 -6.81 -8.66 32.64
N SER A 499 -5.48 -8.64 32.76
CA SER A 499 -4.57 -8.53 31.63
C SER A 499 -4.61 -9.74 30.69
N THR A 500 -4.79 -10.94 31.27
CA THR A 500 -4.84 -12.20 30.51
C THR A 500 -6.23 -12.51 29.97
N GLU A 501 -7.29 -12.12 30.70
CA GLU A 501 -8.69 -12.45 30.37
C GLU A 501 -9.45 -11.33 29.67
N PHE A 502 -8.83 -10.17 29.40
CA PHE A 502 -9.52 -8.98 28.87
C PHE A 502 -10.36 -9.27 27.62
N ASP A 503 -9.76 -9.89 26.61
CA ASP A 503 -10.44 -10.16 25.33
C ASP A 503 -11.53 -11.23 25.47
N ASN A 504 -11.33 -12.20 26.34
CA ASN A 504 -12.33 -13.22 26.66
C ASN A 504 -13.51 -12.60 27.42
N LEU A 505 -13.25 -11.72 28.39
CA LEU A 505 -14.28 -11.00 29.15
C LEU A 505 -15.04 -10.01 28.27
N LYS A 506 -14.36 -9.34 27.34
CA LYS A 506 -14.96 -8.46 26.33
C LYS A 506 -15.93 -9.21 25.42
N SER A 507 -15.58 -10.43 25.00
CA SER A 507 -16.34 -11.20 23.99
C SER A 507 -17.46 -12.06 24.57
N LYS A 508 -17.30 -12.61 25.80
CA LYS A 508 -18.17 -13.62 26.41
C LYS A 508 -18.91 -13.15 27.66
N GLY A 509 -18.42 -12.10 28.31
CA GLY A 509 -19.02 -11.56 29.54
C GLY A 509 -20.21 -10.63 29.24
N ASP A 510 -21.05 -10.38 30.29
CA ASP A 510 -21.92 -9.21 30.25
C ASP A 510 -21.06 -7.95 30.34
N ALA A 511 -21.06 -7.17 29.27
CA ALA A 511 -20.24 -5.97 29.17
C ALA A 511 -20.49 -4.99 30.33
N SER A 512 -21.69 -4.92 30.89
CA SER A 512 -22.01 -4.04 32.00
C SER A 512 -21.41 -4.51 33.32
N THR A 513 -21.37 -5.81 33.58
CA THR A 513 -20.75 -6.41 34.81
C THR A 513 -19.23 -6.21 34.79
N PHE A 514 -18.61 -6.46 33.63
CA PHE A 514 -17.17 -6.25 33.47
C PHE A 514 -16.78 -4.78 33.60
N ARG A 515 -17.51 -3.86 32.91
CA ARG A 515 -17.29 -2.42 33.01
C ARG A 515 -17.44 -1.90 34.44
N ARG A 516 -18.41 -2.44 35.21
CA ARG A 516 -18.60 -2.12 36.63
C ARG A 516 -17.37 -2.50 37.46
N LEU A 517 -16.79 -3.69 37.28
CA LEU A 517 -15.57 -4.11 37.97
C LEU A 517 -14.42 -3.12 37.71
N ILE A 518 -14.21 -2.72 36.44
CA ILE A 518 -13.15 -1.77 36.09
C ILE A 518 -13.40 -0.38 36.71
N CYS A 519 -14.66 0.09 36.74
CA CYS A 519 -14.98 1.35 37.42
C CYS A 519 -14.73 1.28 38.96
N ILE A 520 -14.97 0.13 39.60
CA ILE A 520 -14.65 -0.08 41.02
C ILE A 520 -13.13 -0.09 41.25
N LEU A 521 -12.39 -0.76 40.39
CA LEU A 521 -10.93 -0.77 40.39
C LEU A 521 -10.35 0.64 40.28
N ASP A 522 -10.81 1.43 39.25
CA ASP A 522 -10.43 2.80 39.04
C ASP A 522 -10.73 3.72 40.25
N GLN A 523 -11.89 3.52 40.89
CA GLN A 523 -12.26 4.25 42.13
C GLN A 523 -11.32 3.95 43.29
N ILE A 524 -11.01 2.69 43.51
CA ILE A 524 -10.14 2.29 44.63
C ILE A 524 -8.73 2.82 44.41
N GLU A 525 -8.18 2.59 43.26
CA GLU A 525 -6.80 2.95 42.94
C GLU A 525 -6.55 4.48 42.85
N ASN A 526 -7.51 5.25 42.36
CA ASN A 526 -7.29 6.65 42.06
C ASN A 526 -8.04 7.66 42.92
N LYS A 527 -9.02 7.23 43.70
CA LYS A 527 -9.80 8.11 44.58
C LYS A 527 -9.74 7.77 46.05
N ILE A 528 -9.51 6.50 46.38
CA ILE A 528 -9.51 6.04 47.79
C ILE A 528 -8.10 5.84 48.31
N LEU A 529 -7.21 5.21 47.53
CA LEU A 529 -5.79 5.04 47.84
C LEU A 529 -4.97 6.25 47.44
#